data_7e88af43422ac20df32df02b105c03da
#
_entry.id   7e88af43422ac20df32df02b105c03da
#
_cell.length_a   1.000
_cell.length_b   1.000
_cell.length_c   1.000
_cell.angle_alpha   90.00
_cell.angle_beta   90.00
_cell.angle_gamma   90.00
#
_symmetry.space_group_name_H-M   'P 1'
#
loop_
_entity.id
_entity.type
_entity.pdbx_description
1 polymer ?
#
loop_
_entity_poly.entity_id
_entity_poly.type
_entity_poly.pdbx_seq_one_letter_code
_entity_poly.pdbx_strand_id
1 'polypeptide(L)'
;DVYESVCAFSNRDGGNIFLGVKDNGEILGIEPNCVEQIKKDFVTAINNSNKMYPPLFLSPKEYKIEGKIILHIYVPVGTQVSRCAGRIYDRNNESDIDITNNEELVYKLYARKQDTYFVNRVFPEWGLDVLRTDLIDKARKMTRVRSDNHPWQSMDDEELLRSAGLILMDRESREEGITLAAILLFGKDTTIMSA
;
A
#
# COMPACT_ATOMS: atom_id res chain seq x y z
N ASP A 1 2.88 20.92 -7.94
CA ASP A 1 2.99 21.14 -6.47
C ASP A 1 3.27 19.79 -5.79
N VAL A 2 4.30 19.76 -4.91
CA VAL A 2 4.70 18.51 -4.21
C VAL A 2 3.53 17.82 -3.49
N TYR A 3 2.56 18.55 -3.00
CA TYR A 3 1.40 18.01 -2.30
C TYR A 3 0.40 17.34 -3.25
N GLU A 4 0.31 17.81 -4.49
CA GLU A 4 -0.48 17.17 -5.55
C GLU A 4 0.14 15.82 -5.90
N SER A 5 1.49 15.76 -5.99
CA SER A 5 2.21 14.50 -6.20
C SER A 5 2.05 13.54 -5.02
N VAL A 6 2.09 14.02 -3.78
CA VAL A 6 1.78 13.19 -2.59
C VAL A 6 0.37 12.61 -2.69
N CYS A 7 -0.62 13.43 -3.07
CA CYS A 7 -2.00 12.98 -3.27
C CYS A 7 -2.10 11.92 -4.37
N ALA A 8 -1.49 12.18 -5.53
CA ALA A 8 -1.52 11.28 -6.68
C ALA A 8 -0.82 9.94 -6.38
N PHE A 9 0.34 9.95 -5.72
CA PHE A 9 1.03 8.74 -5.27
C PHE A 9 0.18 7.95 -4.26
N SER A 10 -0.36 8.62 -3.24
CA SER A 10 -1.23 7.96 -2.27
C SER A 10 -2.46 7.34 -2.93
N ASN A 11 -3.00 7.94 -3.97
CA ASN A 11 -4.14 7.43 -4.73
C ASN A 11 -3.80 6.28 -5.66
N ARG A 12 -2.55 6.17 -6.13
CA ARG A 12 -2.12 5.15 -7.10
C ARG A 12 -1.34 4.01 -6.42
N ASP A 13 -0.08 3.90 -6.65
CA ASP A 13 0.77 2.77 -6.26
C ASP A 13 1.82 3.17 -5.22
N GLY A 14 1.63 4.33 -4.59
CA GLY A 14 2.66 4.93 -3.76
C GLY A 14 3.80 5.50 -4.59
N GLY A 15 4.87 5.95 -3.95
CA GLY A 15 6.03 6.45 -4.66
C GLY A 15 7.05 7.17 -3.80
N ASN A 16 8.12 7.62 -4.45
CA ASN A 16 9.22 8.32 -3.80
C ASN A 16 9.33 9.72 -4.39
N ILE A 17 9.44 10.72 -3.52
CA ILE A 17 9.64 12.12 -3.89
C ILE A 17 11.00 12.55 -3.35
N PHE A 18 11.81 13.17 -4.21
CA PHE A 18 13.12 13.70 -3.85
C PHE A 18 13.12 15.23 -4.00
N LEU A 19 13.34 15.95 -2.91
CA LEU A 19 13.53 17.39 -2.93
C LEU A 19 15.03 17.70 -2.99
N GLY A 20 15.41 18.62 -3.86
CA GLY A 20 16.82 18.97 -4.14
C GLY A 20 17.42 18.17 -5.31
N VAL A 21 16.58 17.46 -6.09
CA VAL A 21 16.97 16.73 -7.30
C VAL A 21 16.10 17.22 -8.47
N LYS A 22 16.71 17.47 -9.63
CA LYS A 22 16.01 17.80 -10.88
C LYS A 22 15.43 16.54 -11.54
N ASP A 23 14.50 16.70 -12.46
CA ASP A 23 13.89 15.62 -13.24
C ASP A 23 14.91 14.82 -14.07
N ASN A 24 16.01 15.45 -14.47
CA ASN A 24 17.11 14.77 -15.19
C ASN A 24 18.07 14.00 -14.26
N GLY A 25 17.79 13.94 -12.95
CA GLY A 25 18.62 13.28 -11.93
C GLY A 25 19.76 14.13 -11.38
N GLU A 26 19.96 15.37 -11.86
CA GLU A 26 21.01 16.27 -11.34
C GLU A 26 20.71 16.69 -9.90
N ILE A 27 21.65 16.45 -8.99
CA ILE A 27 21.54 16.82 -7.58
C ILE A 27 21.90 18.30 -7.42
N LEU A 28 20.88 19.12 -7.15
CA LEU A 28 21.06 20.54 -6.78
C LEU A 28 21.43 20.67 -5.31
N GLY A 29 20.80 19.88 -4.46
CA GLY A 29 20.87 20.00 -3.02
C GLY A 29 19.89 21.02 -2.45
N ILE A 30 19.77 21.02 -1.14
CA ILE A 30 19.01 21.98 -0.33
C ILE A 30 20.00 22.70 0.57
N GLU A 31 19.85 24.01 0.70
CA GLU A 31 20.65 24.80 1.63
C GLU A 31 20.48 24.30 3.07
N PRO A 32 21.58 24.03 3.81
CA PRO A 32 21.52 23.47 5.16
C PRO A 32 20.59 24.22 6.12
N ASN A 33 20.55 25.52 6.01
CA ASN A 33 19.74 26.40 6.86
C ASN A 33 18.22 26.26 6.58
N CYS A 34 17.83 25.73 5.42
CA CYS A 34 16.43 25.59 5.00
C CYS A 34 15.86 24.19 5.28
N VAL A 35 16.71 23.20 5.53
CA VAL A 35 16.32 21.79 5.63
C VAL A 35 15.24 21.57 6.70
N GLU A 36 15.48 22.04 7.92
CA GLU A 36 14.55 21.85 9.03
C GLU A 36 13.23 22.63 8.82
N GLN A 37 13.30 23.80 8.19
CA GLN A 37 12.09 24.56 7.87
C GLN A 37 11.26 23.82 6.80
N ILE A 38 11.88 23.33 5.74
CA ILE A 38 11.19 22.55 4.69
C ILE A 38 10.52 21.31 5.27
N LYS A 39 11.21 20.56 6.14
CA LYS A 39 10.63 19.40 6.83
C LYS A 39 9.40 19.78 7.63
N LYS A 40 9.51 20.83 8.44
CA LYS A 40 8.42 21.32 9.29
C LYS A 40 7.22 21.78 8.46
N ASP A 41 7.45 22.56 7.40
CA ASP A 41 6.39 23.09 6.53
C ASP A 41 5.68 21.94 5.81
N PHE A 42 6.43 20.96 5.31
CA PHE A 42 5.88 19.77 4.69
C PHE A 42 4.98 19.00 5.64
N VAL A 43 5.48 18.63 6.84
CA VAL A 43 4.71 17.88 7.84
C VAL A 43 3.47 18.65 8.29
N THR A 44 3.60 19.96 8.48
CA THR A 44 2.46 20.81 8.86
C THR A 44 1.38 20.80 7.77
N ALA A 45 1.78 20.90 6.50
CA ALA A 45 0.85 20.92 5.38
C ALA A 45 0.11 19.59 5.19
N ILE A 46 0.80 18.45 5.26
CA ILE A 46 0.16 17.14 5.06
C ILE A 46 -0.71 16.70 6.24
N ASN A 47 -0.45 17.24 7.45
CA ASN A 47 -1.27 17.01 8.63
C ASN A 47 -2.49 17.95 8.71
N ASN A 48 -2.55 18.97 7.85
CA ASN A 48 -3.67 19.90 7.77
C ASN A 48 -4.77 19.33 6.86
N SER A 49 -5.92 18.98 7.43
CA SER A 49 -7.05 18.40 6.70
C SER A 49 -7.63 19.29 5.59
N ASN A 50 -7.40 20.60 5.62
CA ASN A 50 -7.78 21.51 4.53
C ASN A 50 -6.81 21.45 3.35
N LYS A 51 -5.55 21.03 3.59
CA LYS A 51 -4.54 20.86 2.53
C LYS A 51 -4.49 19.42 2.03
N MET A 52 -4.51 18.44 2.94
CA MET A 52 -4.47 17.01 2.62
C MET A 52 -5.54 16.25 3.42
N TYR A 53 -6.44 15.58 2.71
CA TYR A 53 -7.50 14.76 3.34
C TYR A 53 -7.56 13.36 2.73
N PRO A 54 -7.53 12.27 3.54
CA PRO A 54 -7.21 12.31 4.97
C PRO A 54 -5.79 12.81 5.23
N PRO A 55 -5.48 13.33 6.44
CA PRO A 55 -4.11 13.67 6.82
C PRO A 55 -3.18 12.47 6.68
N LEU A 56 -1.96 12.69 6.20
CA LEU A 56 -0.96 11.65 6.00
C LEU A 56 0.20 11.84 6.99
N PHE A 57 0.64 10.76 7.61
CA PHE A 57 1.77 10.79 8.55
C PHE A 57 3.07 10.41 7.83
N LEU A 58 3.64 11.38 7.11
CA LEU A 58 4.87 11.21 6.36
C LEU A 58 6.00 12.02 6.99
N SER A 59 7.21 11.49 6.97
CA SER A 59 8.40 12.16 7.49
C SER A 59 9.49 12.21 6.43
N PRO A 60 9.90 13.40 5.95
CA PRO A 60 11.03 13.54 5.05
C PRO A 60 12.32 13.06 5.71
N LYS A 61 13.06 12.17 5.02
CA LYS A 61 14.36 11.67 5.44
C LYS A 61 15.46 12.45 4.74
N GLU A 62 16.48 12.84 5.49
CA GLU A 62 17.64 13.55 4.97
C GLU A 62 18.71 12.57 4.49
N TYR A 63 19.25 12.84 3.31
CA TYR A 63 20.41 12.14 2.76
C TYR A 63 21.46 13.14 2.28
N LYS A 64 22.74 12.76 2.43
CA LYS A 64 23.87 13.52 1.89
C LYS A 64 24.48 12.74 0.73
N ILE A 65 24.46 13.33 -0.45
CA ILE A 65 25.03 12.77 -1.67
C ILE A 65 25.97 13.82 -2.26
N GLU A 66 27.24 13.47 -2.47
CA GLU A 66 28.28 14.38 -3.02
C GLU A 66 28.39 15.71 -2.24
N GLY A 67 28.22 15.65 -0.92
CA GLY A 67 28.28 16.84 -0.07
C GLY A 67 27.01 17.71 -0.07
N LYS A 68 26.01 17.39 -0.89
CA LYS A 68 24.73 18.10 -0.99
C LYS A 68 23.65 17.37 -0.20
N ILE A 69 22.73 18.12 0.41
CA ILE A 69 21.61 17.59 1.17
C ILE A 69 20.40 17.44 0.26
N ILE A 70 19.75 16.29 0.28
CA ILE A 70 18.46 16.06 -0.35
C ILE A 70 17.48 15.53 0.70
N LEU A 71 16.18 15.74 0.46
CA LEU A 71 15.13 15.14 1.26
C LEU A 71 14.38 14.09 0.43
N HIS A 72 14.20 12.92 0.99
CA HIS A 72 13.41 11.84 0.45
C HIS A 72 12.12 11.67 1.24
N ILE A 73 11.01 11.58 0.54
CA ILE A 73 9.68 11.36 1.08
C ILE A 73 9.13 10.11 0.42
N TYR A 74 8.92 9.06 1.20
CA TYR A 74 8.18 7.89 0.75
C TYR A 74 6.69 8.11 1.00
N VAL A 75 5.88 7.94 -0.03
CA VAL A 75 4.43 8.04 0.03
C VAL A 75 3.84 6.65 -0.16
N PRO A 76 3.27 6.03 0.87
CA PRO A 76 2.61 4.73 0.74
C PRO A 76 1.29 4.84 -0.02
N VAL A 77 0.80 3.71 -0.51
CA VAL A 77 -0.55 3.59 -1.05
C VAL A 77 -1.57 3.84 0.05
N GLY A 78 -2.40 4.86 -0.12
CA GLY A 78 -3.47 5.15 0.82
C GLY A 78 -4.60 4.12 0.74
N THR A 79 -5.22 3.78 1.86
CA THR A 79 -6.41 2.91 1.92
C THR A 79 -7.69 3.64 1.52
N GLN A 80 -7.67 4.97 1.56
CA GLN A 80 -8.78 5.83 1.17
C GLN A 80 -8.37 6.74 0.02
N VAL A 81 -9.37 7.32 -0.65
CA VAL A 81 -9.12 8.33 -1.68
C VAL A 81 -8.62 9.62 -1.03
N SER A 82 -7.38 9.99 -1.36
CA SER A 82 -6.75 11.22 -0.91
C SER A 82 -7.16 12.42 -1.75
N ARG A 83 -7.24 13.59 -1.11
CA ARG A 83 -7.54 14.88 -1.74
C ARG A 83 -6.52 15.93 -1.31
N CYS A 84 -6.04 16.73 -2.26
CA CYS A 84 -5.20 17.88 -1.99
C CYS A 84 -6.01 19.16 -2.26
N ALA A 85 -6.18 20.01 -1.23
CA ALA A 85 -7.00 21.23 -1.31
C ALA A 85 -8.40 20.97 -1.93
N GLY A 86 -9.05 19.86 -1.52
CA GLY A 86 -10.36 19.45 -2.01
C GLY A 86 -10.38 18.77 -3.37
N ARG A 87 -9.27 18.74 -4.11
CA ARG A 87 -9.14 18.11 -5.43
C ARG A 87 -8.57 16.70 -5.34
N ILE A 88 -8.99 15.84 -6.26
CA ILE A 88 -8.50 14.45 -6.38
C ILE A 88 -7.47 14.41 -7.49
N TYR A 89 -6.24 14.02 -7.15
CA TYR A 89 -5.19 13.78 -8.13
C TYR A 89 -4.92 12.28 -8.26
N ASP A 90 -4.78 11.80 -9.48
CA ASP A 90 -4.32 10.44 -9.80
C ASP A 90 -3.07 10.54 -10.67
N ARG A 91 -2.26 9.48 -10.72
CA ARG A 91 -1.02 9.46 -11.49
C ARG A 91 -1.19 8.67 -12.77
N ASN A 92 -0.70 9.26 -13.87
CA ASN A 92 -0.61 8.59 -15.16
C ASN A 92 0.84 8.72 -15.66
N ASN A 93 1.61 7.65 -15.54
CA ASN A 93 3.05 7.65 -15.76
C ASN A 93 3.76 8.72 -14.90
N GLU A 94 4.29 9.77 -15.55
CA GLU A 94 5.06 10.85 -14.89
C GLU A 94 4.21 12.07 -14.52
N SER A 95 2.92 12.08 -14.89
CA SER A 95 2.05 13.23 -14.69
C SER A 95 1.03 13.01 -13.58
N ASP A 96 0.87 14.03 -12.75
CA ASP A 96 -0.22 14.14 -11.76
C ASP A 96 -1.42 14.82 -12.43
N ILE A 97 -2.54 14.12 -12.51
CA ILE A 97 -3.74 14.57 -13.22
C ILE A 97 -4.84 14.87 -12.22
N ASP A 98 -5.40 16.09 -12.29
CA ASP A 98 -6.62 16.45 -11.57
C ASP A 98 -7.81 15.72 -12.20
N ILE A 99 -8.36 14.75 -11.49
CA ILE A 99 -9.50 13.94 -11.92
C ILE A 99 -10.81 14.33 -11.22
N THR A 100 -10.79 15.40 -10.42
CA THR A 100 -11.91 15.79 -9.55
C THR A 100 -13.25 15.81 -10.27
N ASN A 101 -13.29 16.30 -11.49
CA ASN A 101 -14.51 16.44 -12.30
C ASN A 101 -14.69 15.31 -13.33
N ASN A 102 -13.87 14.27 -13.29
CA ASN A 102 -13.98 13.11 -14.18
C ASN A 102 -14.60 11.95 -13.40
N GLU A 103 -15.93 11.82 -13.48
CA GLU A 103 -16.71 10.83 -12.73
C GLU A 103 -16.24 9.40 -12.97
N GLU A 104 -15.85 9.05 -14.22
CA GLU A 104 -15.38 7.71 -14.57
C GLU A 104 -14.04 7.39 -13.86
N LEU A 105 -13.07 8.31 -13.90
CA LEU A 105 -11.78 8.11 -13.25
C LEU A 105 -11.90 8.11 -11.73
N VAL A 106 -12.75 8.97 -11.17
CA VAL A 106 -13.07 9.00 -9.75
C VAL A 106 -13.71 7.68 -9.32
N TYR A 107 -14.69 7.16 -10.08
CA TYR A 107 -15.30 5.85 -9.80
C TYR A 107 -14.26 4.72 -9.83
N LYS A 108 -13.41 4.68 -10.87
CA LYS A 108 -12.33 3.68 -10.98
C LYS A 108 -11.34 3.76 -9.81
N LEU A 109 -11.04 4.97 -9.34
CA LEU A 109 -10.17 5.18 -8.18
C LEU A 109 -10.83 4.63 -6.90
N TYR A 110 -12.10 4.94 -6.65
CA TYR A 110 -12.82 4.40 -5.49
C TYR A 110 -12.93 2.87 -5.55
N ALA A 111 -13.25 2.29 -6.72
CA ALA A 111 -13.28 0.85 -6.90
C ALA A 111 -11.92 0.22 -6.58
N ARG A 112 -10.81 0.79 -7.10
CA ARG A 112 -9.45 0.33 -6.83
C ARG A 112 -9.10 0.37 -5.32
N LYS A 113 -9.60 1.37 -4.57
CA LYS A 113 -9.39 1.45 -3.11
C LYS A 113 -10.26 0.45 -2.35
N GLN A 114 -11.41 0.08 -2.87
CA GLN A 114 -12.28 -0.95 -2.28
C GLN A 114 -11.70 -2.36 -2.46
N ASP A 115 -10.92 -2.62 -3.51
CA ASP A 115 -10.24 -3.90 -3.74
C ASP A 115 -9.13 -4.18 -2.72
N THR A 116 -8.71 -3.16 -1.96
CA THR A 116 -7.77 -3.34 -0.84
C THR A 116 -8.57 -3.67 0.43
N TYR A 117 -9.20 -4.83 0.45
CA TYR A 117 -9.84 -5.31 1.67
C TYR A 117 -8.80 -5.45 2.78
N PHE A 118 -9.14 -4.98 3.97
CA PHE A 118 -8.29 -5.14 5.16
C PHE A 118 -7.88 -6.61 5.38
N VAL A 119 -8.77 -7.54 5.05
CA VAL A 119 -8.52 -8.99 5.13
C VAL A 119 -7.45 -9.51 4.17
N ASN A 120 -7.08 -8.74 3.14
CA ASN A 120 -6.02 -9.06 2.19
C ASN A 120 -4.64 -8.53 2.62
N ARG A 121 -4.54 -7.92 3.81
CA ARG A 121 -3.25 -7.55 4.39
C ARG A 121 -2.36 -8.78 4.48
N VAL A 122 -1.15 -8.67 3.94
CA VAL A 122 -0.17 -9.76 3.87
C VAL A 122 0.79 -9.69 5.06
N PHE A 123 1.18 -10.85 5.57
CA PHE A 123 2.18 -11.02 6.62
C PHE A 123 3.30 -11.90 6.07
N PRO A 124 4.32 -11.31 5.44
CA PRO A 124 5.42 -12.07 4.80
C PRO A 124 6.26 -12.88 5.80
N GLU A 125 6.31 -12.40 7.05
CA GLU A 125 7.07 -13.04 8.14
C GLU A 125 6.46 -14.34 8.66
N TRP A 126 5.21 -14.66 8.25
CA TRP A 126 4.50 -15.85 8.72
C TRP A 126 4.39 -16.92 7.65
N GLY A 127 4.86 -18.12 7.99
CA GLY A 127 4.76 -19.32 7.15
C GLY A 127 3.47 -20.13 7.39
N LEU A 128 3.33 -21.26 6.71
CA LEU A 128 2.18 -22.15 6.87
C LEU A 128 2.08 -22.76 8.28
N ASP A 129 3.17 -22.77 9.03
CA ASP A 129 3.25 -23.30 10.39
C ASP A 129 2.37 -22.55 11.40
N VAL A 130 1.96 -21.30 11.10
CA VAL A 130 1.02 -20.54 11.92
C VAL A 130 -0.44 -20.95 11.70
N LEU A 131 -0.72 -21.76 10.66
CA LEU A 131 -2.06 -22.24 10.31
C LEU A 131 -2.35 -23.63 10.89
N ARG A 132 -3.62 -23.93 11.01
CA ARG A 132 -4.15 -25.24 11.40
C ARG A 132 -4.46 -26.06 10.16
N THR A 133 -3.61 -27.04 9.88
CA THR A 133 -3.76 -27.96 8.73
C THR A 133 -5.04 -28.78 8.78
N ASP A 134 -5.54 -29.10 9.99
CA ASP A 134 -6.82 -29.79 10.17
C ASP A 134 -8.02 -28.99 9.65
N LEU A 135 -7.98 -27.66 9.72
CA LEU A 135 -9.01 -26.80 9.16
C LEU A 135 -8.90 -26.70 7.64
N ILE A 136 -7.69 -26.67 7.10
CA ILE A 136 -7.45 -26.69 5.63
C ILE A 136 -7.98 -28.03 5.07
N ASP A 137 -7.68 -29.16 5.72
CA ASP A 137 -8.21 -30.47 5.35
C ASP A 137 -9.73 -30.54 5.42
N LYS A 138 -10.32 -29.91 6.44
CA LYS A 138 -11.77 -29.81 6.56
C LYS A 138 -12.37 -29.02 5.39
N ALA A 139 -11.77 -27.86 5.02
CA ALA A 139 -12.18 -27.09 3.86
C ALA A 139 -12.10 -27.92 2.58
N ARG A 140 -10.99 -28.64 2.37
CA ARG A 140 -10.79 -29.54 1.23
C ARG A 140 -11.87 -30.64 1.17
N LYS A 141 -12.21 -31.25 2.30
CA LYS A 141 -13.30 -32.24 2.38
C LYS A 141 -14.67 -31.66 2.07
N MET A 142 -14.95 -30.43 2.50
CA MET A 142 -16.23 -29.77 2.22
C MET A 142 -16.45 -29.49 0.73
N THR A 143 -15.39 -29.35 -0.08
CA THR A 143 -15.55 -29.17 -1.52
C THR A 143 -16.09 -30.41 -2.22
N ARG A 144 -15.83 -31.63 -1.68
CA ARG A 144 -16.39 -32.87 -2.22
C ARG A 144 -17.90 -32.94 -2.14
N VAL A 145 -18.48 -32.31 -1.13
CA VAL A 145 -19.94 -32.27 -0.95
C VAL A 145 -20.64 -31.41 -2.03
N ARG A 146 -19.92 -30.44 -2.57
CA ARG A 146 -20.43 -29.53 -3.59
C ARG A 146 -20.07 -29.91 -5.02
N SER A 147 -18.92 -30.57 -5.23
CA SER A 147 -18.43 -30.93 -6.55
C SER A 147 -17.46 -32.11 -6.42
N ASP A 148 -17.73 -33.22 -7.09
CA ASP A 148 -16.89 -34.42 -7.05
C ASP A 148 -15.49 -34.19 -7.65
N ASN A 149 -15.32 -33.18 -8.52
CA ASN A 149 -14.06 -32.87 -9.21
C ASN A 149 -13.55 -31.46 -8.89
N HIS A 150 -13.72 -30.97 -7.65
CA HIS A 150 -13.22 -29.65 -7.28
C HIS A 150 -11.67 -29.64 -7.28
N PRO A 151 -10.98 -28.68 -7.92
CA PRO A 151 -9.52 -28.65 -8.03
C PRO A 151 -8.77 -28.76 -6.69
N TRP A 152 -9.33 -28.22 -5.61
CA TRP A 152 -8.70 -28.27 -4.28
C TRP A 152 -8.48 -29.67 -3.73
N GLN A 153 -9.14 -30.69 -4.30
CA GLN A 153 -8.98 -32.06 -3.83
C GLN A 153 -7.61 -32.66 -4.18
N SER A 154 -6.96 -32.17 -5.24
CA SER A 154 -5.65 -32.62 -5.72
C SER A 154 -4.51 -31.64 -5.35
N MET A 155 -4.82 -30.46 -4.84
CA MET A 155 -3.85 -29.45 -4.46
C MET A 155 -3.27 -29.74 -3.08
N ASP A 156 -1.99 -29.43 -2.88
CA ASP A 156 -1.42 -29.35 -1.54
C ASP A 156 -1.97 -28.12 -0.77
N ASP A 157 -1.56 -27.93 0.48
CA ASP A 157 -2.10 -26.87 1.32
C ASP A 157 -1.71 -25.48 0.79
N GLU A 158 -0.48 -25.33 0.30
CA GLU A 158 0.01 -24.07 -0.22
C GLU A 158 -0.68 -23.70 -1.54
N GLU A 159 -0.79 -24.68 -2.46
CA GLU A 159 -1.51 -24.50 -3.73
C GLU A 159 -2.99 -24.14 -3.50
N LEU A 160 -3.64 -24.81 -2.52
CA LEU A 160 -5.02 -24.50 -2.14
C LEU A 160 -5.15 -23.07 -1.63
N LEU A 161 -4.28 -22.67 -0.71
CA LEU A 161 -4.30 -21.31 -0.15
C LEU A 161 -4.03 -20.25 -1.22
N ARG A 162 -3.10 -20.49 -2.15
CA ARG A 162 -2.85 -19.60 -3.31
C ARG A 162 -4.09 -19.48 -4.20
N SER A 163 -4.70 -20.61 -4.55
CA SER A 163 -5.89 -20.64 -5.41
C SER A 163 -7.10 -19.97 -4.76
N ALA A 164 -7.15 -19.95 -3.42
CA ALA A 164 -8.17 -19.27 -2.64
C ALA A 164 -7.88 -17.77 -2.42
N GLY A 165 -6.74 -17.24 -2.89
CA GLY A 165 -6.33 -15.86 -2.62
C GLY A 165 -5.95 -15.59 -1.16
N LEU A 166 -5.52 -16.63 -0.44
CA LEU A 166 -5.13 -16.56 0.97
C LEU A 166 -3.62 -16.45 1.18
N ILE A 167 -2.85 -16.63 0.11
CA ILE A 167 -1.45 -16.25 -0.02
C ILE A 167 -1.37 -15.25 -1.15
N LEU A 168 -0.86 -14.07 -0.88
CA LEU A 168 -0.76 -12.97 -1.83
C LEU A 168 0.64 -12.33 -1.74
N MET A 169 1.00 -11.61 -2.79
CA MET A 169 2.19 -10.78 -2.79
C MET A 169 1.88 -9.42 -2.17
N ASP A 170 2.64 -9.03 -1.16
CA ASP A 170 2.57 -7.67 -0.62
C ASP A 170 3.05 -6.67 -1.67
N ARG A 171 2.29 -5.59 -1.84
CA ARG A 171 2.56 -4.59 -2.87
C ARG A 171 3.75 -3.67 -2.50
N GLU A 172 4.01 -3.50 -1.20
CA GLU A 172 5.07 -2.62 -0.70
C GLU A 172 6.42 -3.35 -0.64
N SER A 173 6.46 -4.50 0.05
CA SER A 173 7.69 -5.27 0.21
C SER A 173 8.03 -6.10 -1.03
N ARG A 174 7.06 -6.41 -1.87
CA ARG A 174 7.13 -7.40 -2.96
C ARG A 174 7.47 -8.81 -2.48
N GLU A 175 7.17 -9.10 -1.24
CA GLU A 175 7.30 -10.41 -0.65
C GLU A 175 5.95 -11.11 -0.61
N GLU A 176 5.95 -12.41 -0.79
CA GLU A 176 4.76 -13.21 -0.70
C GLU A 176 4.52 -13.63 0.75
N GLY A 177 3.26 -13.66 1.17
CA GLY A 177 2.93 -14.06 2.52
C GLY A 177 1.45 -14.41 2.71
N ILE A 178 1.14 -14.84 3.92
CA ILE A 178 -0.20 -15.23 4.35
C ILE A 178 -1.05 -13.97 4.57
N THR A 179 -2.29 -13.99 4.09
CA THR A 179 -3.22 -12.87 4.29
C THR A 179 -3.90 -12.93 5.67
N LEU A 180 -4.40 -11.78 6.15
CA LEU A 180 -5.22 -11.74 7.35
C LEU A 180 -6.45 -12.67 7.21
N ALA A 181 -7.03 -12.79 6.02
CA ALA A 181 -8.13 -13.72 5.76
C ALA A 181 -7.73 -15.17 6.06
N ALA A 182 -6.53 -15.60 5.65
CA ALA A 182 -6.03 -16.94 5.95
C ALA A 182 -5.87 -17.16 7.46
N ILE A 183 -5.36 -16.15 8.17
CA ILE A 183 -5.17 -16.20 9.62
C ILE A 183 -6.52 -16.30 10.33
N LEU A 184 -7.51 -15.51 9.94
CA LEU A 184 -8.85 -15.53 10.56
C LEU A 184 -9.60 -16.86 10.28
N LEU A 185 -9.37 -17.48 9.11
CA LEU A 185 -10.04 -18.72 8.73
C LEU A 185 -9.32 -19.97 9.26
N PHE A 186 -8.02 -19.97 9.27
CA PHE A 186 -7.19 -21.17 9.50
C PHE A 186 -6.09 -20.96 10.55
N GLY A 187 -5.92 -19.77 11.11
CA GLY A 187 -4.88 -19.49 12.10
C GLY A 187 -5.04 -20.31 13.38
N LYS A 188 -3.91 -20.56 14.04
CA LYS A 188 -3.90 -21.02 15.44
C LYS A 188 -4.41 -19.90 16.35
N ASP A 189 -5.02 -20.22 17.47
CA ASP A 189 -5.58 -19.22 18.38
C ASP A 189 -4.54 -18.16 18.80
N THR A 190 -3.31 -18.58 19.06
CA THR A 190 -2.20 -17.68 19.39
C THR A 190 -1.86 -16.71 18.25
N THR A 191 -1.94 -17.17 17.00
CA THR A 191 -1.69 -16.36 15.82
C THR A 191 -2.79 -15.33 15.59
N ILE A 192 -4.06 -15.76 15.73
CA ILE A 192 -5.22 -14.87 15.59
C ILE A 192 -5.17 -13.74 16.61
N MET A 193 -4.72 -14.01 17.83
CA MET A 193 -4.61 -13.00 18.89
C MET A 193 -3.46 -12.02 18.69
N SER A 194 -2.50 -12.31 17.83
CA SER A 194 -1.31 -11.48 17.57
C SER A 194 -1.34 -10.75 16.21
N ALA A 195 -2.33 -11.03 15.35
CA ALA A 195 -2.56 -10.35 14.08
C ALA A 195 -3.35 -9.07 14.25
#